data_b0a6386cd09835d5cf52debb70d6d472
#
_entry.id   b0a6386cd09835d5cf52debb70d6d472
#
_cell.length_a   1.000
_cell.length_b   1.000
_cell.length_c   1.000
_cell.angle_alpha   90.00
_cell.angle_beta   90.00
_cell.angle_gamma   90.00
#
_symmetry.space_group_name_H-M   'P 1'
#
loop_
_entity.id
_entity.type
_entity.pdbx_description
1 polymer ?
#
loop_
_entity_poly.entity_id
_entity_poly.type
_entity_poly.pdbx_seq_one_letter_code
_entity_poly.pdbx_strand_id
1 'polypeptide(L)'
;MRDLSNHANSLVSYQKELSLLMEKHTDGDGIHETLIPSLSLIRSSKTTFPSFSVHEPELCIVTQGSKVVMLADESFTYGPSSYLVISLDLPVSAQIIEASPDVPYLCFRLKLNLKDALDLVNEANPVSRKKLRSKRGLFVEQSTAPLLDAAVRLTRLLDNPEDIPILAPLIVREILYRVLQGEQGDVLRQMALRGSSSNRIAVVVEQLKREYMEPLRIDELAAAAHMAPSSLHRHFKEVTAMSPLQYQKQLRLQEARRLLLSESADAADVAFRVGYESPSQFSREYARLFGLPPISDITRLREQLGRVP
;
A
#
# COMPACT_ATOMS: atom_id res chain seq x y z
N MET A 1 -8.69 -2.68 36.06
CA MET A 1 -7.85 -3.85 35.74
C MET A 1 -8.60 -4.94 34.97
N ARG A 2 -9.85 -5.30 35.29
CA ARG A 2 -10.63 -6.32 34.54
C ARG A 2 -10.94 -5.94 33.07
N ASP A 3 -11.16 -4.66 32.75
CA ASP A 3 -11.46 -4.22 31.38
C ASP A 3 -10.26 -4.31 30.42
N LEU A 4 -9.05 -4.03 30.88
CA LEU A 4 -7.84 -4.11 30.07
C LEU A 4 -7.48 -5.56 29.71
N SER A 5 -7.71 -6.50 30.65
CA SER A 5 -7.47 -7.95 30.39
C SER A 5 -8.50 -8.54 29.43
N ASN A 6 -9.76 -8.10 29.47
CA ASN A 6 -10.80 -8.53 28.52
C ASN A 6 -10.54 -7.98 27.11
N HIS A 7 -10.07 -6.74 26.97
CA HIS A 7 -9.72 -6.17 25.66
C HIS A 7 -8.50 -6.87 25.01
N ALA A 8 -7.46 -7.16 25.80
CA ALA A 8 -6.29 -7.88 25.32
C ALA A 8 -6.65 -9.32 24.87
N ASN A 9 -7.48 -10.02 25.64
CA ASN A 9 -7.93 -11.37 25.29
C ASN A 9 -8.80 -11.39 24.03
N SER A 10 -9.68 -10.38 23.82
CA SER A 10 -10.50 -10.31 22.62
C SER A 10 -9.66 -10.03 21.36
N LEU A 11 -8.63 -9.17 21.46
CA LEU A 11 -7.74 -8.85 20.35
C LEU A 11 -6.97 -10.10 19.88
N VAL A 12 -6.38 -10.86 20.80
CA VAL A 12 -5.67 -12.12 20.52
C VAL A 12 -6.63 -13.15 19.91
N SER A 13 -7.87 -13.24 20.40
CA SER A 13 -8.88 -14.16 19.88
C SER A 13 -9.23 -13.84 18.41
N TYR A 14 -9.56 -12.60 18.08
CA TYR A 14 -9.87 -12.20 16.71
C TYR A 14 -8.67 -12.37 15.76
N GLN A 15 -7.47 -12.07 16.25
CA GLN A 15 -6.25 -12.24 15.45
C GLN A 15 -6.04 -13.72 15.10
N LYS A 16 -6.17 -14.62 16.08
CA LYS A 16 -6.06 -16.07 15.86
C LYS A 16 -7.15 -16.57 14.90
N GLU A 17 -8.38 -16.11 15.07
CA GLU A 17 -9.46 -16.49 14.20
C GLU A 17 -9.26 -16.00 12.77
N LEU A 18 -8.82 -14.76 12.59
CA LEU A 18 -8.50 -14.20 11.26
C LEU A 18 -7.39 -15.02 10.59
N SER A 19 -6.35 -15.43 11.35
CA SER A 19 -5.30 -16.32 10.83
C SER A 19 -5.86 -17.64 10.31
N LEU A 20 -6.71 -18.32 11.08
CA LEU A 20 -7.33 -19.60 10.69
C LEU A 20 -8.21 -19.45 9.43
N LEU A 21 -8.98 -18.37 9.34
CA LEU A 21 -9.79 -18.08 8.15
C LEU A 21 -8.91 -17.81 6.92
N MET A 22 -7.82 -17.09 7.09
CA MET A 22 -6.88 -16.82 6.01
C MET A 22 -6.19 -18.10 5.53
N GLU A 23 -5.72 -18.96 6.45
CA GLU A 23 -5.14 -20.24 6.11
C GLU A 23 -6.12 -21.14 5.34
N LYS A 24 -7.41 -21.14 5.73
CA LYS A 24 -8.47 -21.88 5.04
C LYS A 24 -8.68 -21.44 3.58
N HIS A 25 -8.50 -20.16 3.30
CA HIS A 25 -8.75 -19.55 1.98
C HIS A 25 -7.46 -19.27 1.18
N THR A 26 -6.32 -19.86 1.57
CA THR A 26 -5.05 -19.74 0.87
C THR A 26 -4.41 -21.11 0.69
N ASP A 27 -4.42 -21.65 -0.53
CA ASP A 27 -3.93 -23.00 -0.84
C ASP A 27 -2.39 -23.09 -0.91
N GLY A 28 -1.65 -22.01 -0.67
CA GLY A 28 -0.19 -21.97 -0.74
C GLY A 28 0.35 -20.55 -0.66
N ASP A 29 1.65 -20.39 -0.93
CA ASP A 29 2.30 -19.09 -0.97
C ASP A 29 1.82 -18.27 -2.17
N GLY A 30 1.55 -16.98 -1.97
CA GLY A 30 1.14 -16.06 -3.00
C GLY A 30 0.11 -15.03 -2.55
N ILE A 31 -0.43 -14.31 -3.53
CA ILE A 31 -1.54 -13.38 -3.38
C ILE A 31 -2.80 -14.08 -3.90
N HIS A 32 -3.79 -14.24 -3.05
CA HIS A 32 -5.06 -14.89 -3.35
C HIS A 32 -6.15 -13.83 -3.45
N GLU A 33 -6.58 -13.54 -4.68
CA GLU A 33 -7.77 -12.70 -4.91
C GLU A 33 -9.00 -13.48 -4.46
N THR A 34 -9.93 -12.81 -3.76
CA THR A 34 -11.13 -13.46 -3.22
C THR A 34 -12.39 -13.12 -4.02
N LEU A 35 -13.51 -13.73 -3.65
CA LEU A 35 -14.82 -13.37 -4.20
C LEU A 35 -15.28 -11.95 -3.80
N ILE A 36 -14.61 -11.31 -2.83
CA ILE A 36 -14.82 -9.91 -2.48
C ILE A 36 -13.78 -9.08 -3.25
N PRO A 37 -14.17 -8.29 -4.28
CA PRO A 37 -13.22 -7.67 -5.22
C PRO A 37 -12.18 -6.74 -4.58
N SER A 38 -12.48 -6.19 -3.40
CA SER A 38 -11.57 -5.33 -2.66
C SER A 38 -10.64 -6.09 -1.72
N LEU A 39 -10.88 -7.39 -1.45
CA LEU A 39 -10.14 -8.20 -0.49
C LEU A 39 -9.24 -9.19 -1.19
N SER A 40 -7.97 -9.21 -0.83
CA SER A 40 -7.04 -10.28 -1.14
C SER A 40 -6.31 -10.77 0.11
N LEU A 41 -5.95 -12.04 0.13
CA LEU A 41 -5.22 -12.69 1.20
C LEU A 41 -3.81 -13.02 0.71
N ILE A 42 -2.81 -12.76 1.54
CA ILE A 42 -1.41 -12.98 1.18
C ILE A 42 -0.81 -13.98 2.16
N ARG A 43 -0.19 -15.02 1.62
CA ARG A 43 0.56 -16.02 2.38
C ARG A 43 1.99 -16.12 1.86
N SER A 44 2.94 -16.33 2.79
CA SER A 44 4.31 -16.70 2.45
C SER A 44 4.91 -17.54 3.54
N SER A 45 5.42 -18.72 3.20
CA SER A 45 6.12 -19.64 4.12
C SER A 45 7.60 -19.32 4.33
N LYS A 46 8.08 -18.22 3.71
CA LYS A 46 9.49 -17.78 3.78
C LYS A 46 9.61 -16.27 3.71
N THR A 47 10.71 -15.75 4.24
CA THR A 47 11.11 -14.36 4.05
C THR A 47 11.37 -14.07 2.57
N THR A 48 11.20 -12.80 2.16
CA THR A 48 11.39 -12.40 0.76
C THR A 48 12.54 -11.42 0.62
N PHE A 49 13.02 -11.26 -0.62
CA PHE A 49 13.82 -10.09 -0.98
C PHE A 49 12.94 -8.85 -1.10
N PRO A 50 13.50 -7.63 -1.05
CA PRO A 50 12.75 -6.42 -1.31
C PRO A 50 12.08 -6.46 -2.69
N SER A 51 10.75 -6.32 -2.71
CA SER A 51 9.95 -6.15 -3.92
C SER A 51 9.57 -4.69 -4.08
N PHE A 52 9.64 -4.18 -5.31
CA PHE A 52 9.36 -2.78 -5.63
C PHE A 52 8.08 -2.71 -6.45
N SER A 53 7.13 -1.92 -6.01
CA SER A 53 5.84 -1.74 -6.71
C SER A 53 5.17 -0.42 -6.31
N VAL A 54 4.27 0.05 -7.17
CA VAL A 54 3.35 1.13 -6.80
C VAL A 54 2.16 0.51 -6.09
N HIS A 55 1.98 0.84 -4.83
CA HIS A 55 0.83 0.41 -4.04
C HIS A 55 -0.29 1.45 -4.13
N GLU A 56 -1.49 0.99 -4.45
CA GLU A 56 -2.71 1.78 -4.42
C GLU A 56 -3.21 1.98 -2.98
N PRO A 57 -4.21 2.86 -2.74
CA PRO A 57 -4.80 2.98 -1.41
C PRO A 57 -5.28 1.64 -0.86
N GLU A 58 -4.71 1.22 0.28
CA GLU A 58 -4.99 -0.08 0.88
C GLU A 58 -4.79 -0.09 2.40
N LEU A 59 -5.44 -1.04 3.04
CA LEU A 59 -5.25 -1.45 4.44
C LEU A 59 -4.64 -2.85 4.45
N CYS A 60 -3.53 -3.02 5.17
CA CYS A 60 -2.88 -4.31 5.38
C CYS A 60 -2.88 -4.66 6.87
N ILE A 61 -3.58 -5.74 7.24
CA ILE A 61 -3.57 -6.31 8.61
C ILE A 61 -2.76 -7.60 8.56
N VAL A 62 -1.66 -7.66 9.29
CA VAL A 62 -0.84 -8.87 9.43
C VAL A 62 -1.29 -9.64 10.66
N THR A 63 -1.55 -10.93 10.53
CA THR A 63 -1.94 -11.79 11.65
C THR A 63 -0.82 -12.74 12.09
N GLN A 64 0.11 -13.06 11.20
CA GLN A 64 1.32 -13.85 11.46
C GLN A 64 2.51 -13.32 10.68
N GLY A 65 3.71 -13.47 11.24
CA GLY A 65 4.94 -12.95 10.65
C GLY A 65 5.03 -11.43 10.71
N SER A 66 5.98 -10.85 9.99
CA SER A 66 6.13 -9.40 9.90
C SER A 66 6.68 -8.95 8.54
N LYS A 67 6.42 -7.68 8.21
CA LYS A 67 6.79 -7.07 6.95
C LYS A 67 7.38 -5.68 7.20
N VAL A 68 8.39 -5.32 6.43
CA VAL A 68 8.90 -3.94 6.34
C VAL A 68 8.51 -3.34 4.99
N VAL A 69 8.07 -2.09 5.02
CA VAL A 69 7.79 -1.27 3.85
C VAL A 69 8.67 -0.04 3.92
N MET A 70 9.37 0.25 2.83
CA MET A 70 10.22 1.44 2.69
C MET A 70 9.53 2.43 1.76
N LEU A 71 9.37 3.67 2.21
CA LEU A 71 8.95 4.80 1.42
C LEU A 71 10.10 5.80 1.35
N ALA A 72 10.78 5.89 0.22
CA ALA A 72 12.08 6.55 0.11
C ALA A 72 13.05 6.04 1.19
N ASP A 73 13.53 6.92 2.08
CA ASP A 73 14.48 6.57 3.15
C ASP A 73 13.77 6.23 4.49
N GLU A 74 12.43 6.22 4.52
CA GLU A 74 11.65 5.93 5.73
C GLU A 74 11.22 4.46 5.77
N SER A 75 11.41 3.82 6.94
CA SER A 75 11.10 2.41 7.17
C SER A 75 9.88 2.26 8.07
N PHE A 76 8.94 1.40 7.67
CA PHE A 76 7.71 1.08 8.38
C PHE A 76 7.62 -0.43 8.59
N THR A 77 7.89 -0.88 9.81
CA THR A 77 7.75 -2.30 10.16
C THR A 77 6.42 -2.55 10.86
N TYR A 78 5.71 -3.58 10.45
CA TYR A 78 4.43 -3.96 11.04
C TYR A 78 4.23 -5.48 11.04
N GLY A 79 3.45 -5.94 11.99
CA GLY A 79 3.18 -7.35 12.25
C GLY A 79 1.87 -7.53 13.03
N PRO A 80 1.70 -8.62 13.77
CA PRO A 80 0.41 -9.06 14.34
C PRO A 80 -0.33 -8.07 15.23
N SER A 81 0.35 -7.13 15.85
CA SER A 81 -0.25 -6.10 16.73
C SER A 81 -0.61 -4.80 16.01
N SER A 82 -0.33 -4.69 14.72
CA SER A 82 -0.44 -3.44 13.97
C SER A 82 -0.99 -3.66 12.57
N TYR A 83 -1.44 -2.56 11.96
CA TYR A 83 -1.84 -2.53 10.57
C TYR A 83 -1.15 -1.37 9.85
N LEU A 84 -1.00 -1.49 8.54
CA LEU A 84 -0.47 -0.45 7.67
C LEU A 84 -1.59 0.09 6.79
N VAL A 85 -1.61 1.41 6.60
CA VAL A 85 -2.48 2.09 5.63
C VAL A 85 -1.63 2.84 4.62
N ILE A 86 -1.97 2.68 3.35
CA ILE A 86 -1.51 3.52 2.25
C ILE A 86 -2.72 4.30 1.76
N SER A 87 -2.62 5.64 1.68
CA SER A 87 -3.75 6.52 1.41
C SER A 87 -3.78 7.13 -0.01
N LEU A 88 -2.73 6.90 -0.80
CA LEU A 88 -2.63 7.29 -2.21
C LEU A 88 -1.61 6.39 -2.89
N ASP A 89 -1.52 6.43 -4.23
CA ASP A 89 -0.50 5.65 -4.95
C ASP A 89 0.91 6.03 -4.50
N LEU A 90 1.67 5.06 -3.99
CA LEU A 90 3.04 5.26 -3.52
C LEU A 90 3.98 4.20 -4.09
N PRO A 91 5.11 4.60 -4.71
CA PRO A 91 6.17 3.69 -5.05
C PRO A 91 6.92 3.30 -3.78
N VAL A 92 6.81 2.06 -3.39
CA VAL A 92 7.44 1.52 -2.18
C VAL A 92 8.30 0.30 -2.50
N SER A 93 9.21 -0.05 -1.60
CA SER A 93 9.74 -1.40 -1.55
C SER A 93 9.23 -2.11 -0.31
N ALA A 94 8.91 -3.40 -0.44
CA ALA A 94 8.31 -4.18 0.61
C ALA A 94 9.01 -5.53 0.76
N GLN A 95 9.23 -5.98 2.00
CA GLN A 95 9.92 -7.23 2.30
C GLN A 95 9.28 -7.92 3.48
N ILE A 96 8.96 -9.21 3.33
CA ILE A 96 8.57 -10.07 4.44
C ILE A 96 9.86 -10.44 5.19
N ILE A 97 9.94 -10.07 6.47
CA ILE A 97 11.14 -10.24 7.31
C ILE A 97 11.00 -11.37 8.33
N GLU A 98 9.77 -11.80 8.62
CA GLU A 98 9.49 -12.96 9.48
C GLU A 98 8.43 -13.85 8.82
N ALA A 99 8.80 -15.08 8.49
CA ALA A 99 7.96 -16.15 8.01
C ALA A 99 8.70 -17.47 8.07
N SER A 100 7.97 -18.56 8.33
CA SER A 100 8.47 -19.94 8.23
C SER A 100 7.37 -20.86 7.71
N PRO A 101 7.67 -22.11 7.29
CA PRO A 101 6.65 -23.07 6.89
C PRO A 101 5.64 -23.36 8.01
N ASP A 102 6.08 -23.41 9.28
CA ASP A 102 5.21 -23.68 10.44
C ASP A 102 4.43 -22.44 10.90
N VAL A 103 4.97 -21.24 10.65
CA VAL A 103 4.35 -19.96 10.99
C VAL A 103 4.49 -19.03 9.78
N PRO A 104 3.65 -19.21 8.75
CA PRO A 104 3.72 -18.39 7.54
C PRO A 104 3.33 -16.94 7.82
N TYR A 105 3.87 -16.03 7.02
CA TYR A 105 3.36 -14.67 6.97
C TYR A 105 1.94 -14.69 6.39
N LEU A 106 1.00 -14.07 7.11
CA LEU A 106 -0.39 -13.95 6.71
C LEU A 106 -0.83 -12.49 6.76
N CYS A 107 -1.33 -11.98 5.64
CA CYS A 107 -1.79 -10.60 5.53
C CYS A 107 -3.16 -10.50 4.85
N PHE A 108 -4.12 -9.92 5.56
CA PHE A 108 -5.40 -9.44 5.03
C PHE A 108 -5.15 -8.09 4.36
N ARG A 109 -5.36 -7.99 3.04
CA ARG A 109 -5.18 -6.78 2.26
C ARG A 109 -6.50 -6.30 1.69
N LEU A 110 -6.95 -5.12 2.10
CA LEU A 110 -8.19 -4.50 1.65
C LEU A 110 -7.89 -3.23 0.86
N LYS A 111 -8.32 -3.17 -0.41
CA LYS A 111 -8.26 -1.93 -1.21
C LYS A 111 -9.22 -0.90 -0.62
N LEU A 112 -8.75 0.34 -0.49
CA LEU A 112 -9.53 1.44 0.06
C LEU A 112 -10.05 2.35 -1.06
N ASN A 113 -11.34 2.69 -0.99
CA ASN A 113 -11.93 3.68 -1.87
C ASN A 113 -12.03 5.02 -1.15
N LEU A 114 -11.28 6.03 -1.62
CA LEU A 114 -11.30 7.37 -1.01
C LEU A 114 -12.65 8.09 -1.15
N LYS A 115 -13.52 7.70 -2.10
CA LYS A 115 -14.89 8.24 -2.19
C LYS A 115 -15.71 7.80 -0.99
N ASP A 116 -15.63 6.51 -0.62
CA ASP A 116 -16.34 5.98 0.56
C ASP A 116 -15.81 6.61 1.85
N ALA A 117 -14.50 6.92 1.90
CA ALA A 117 -13.90 7.67 3.00
C ALA A 117 -14.48 9.09 3.10
N LEU A 118 -14.65 9.79 1.97
CA LEU A 118 -15.25 11.13 1.93
C LEU A 118 -16.72 11.11 2.39
N ASP A 119 -17.49 10.13 1.94
CA ASP A 119 -18.90 9.98 2.34
C ASP A 119 -19.01 9.77 3.85
N LEU A 120 -18.16 8.91 4.42
CA LEU A 120 -18.08 8.71 5.87
C LEU A 120 -17.67 9.98 6.65
N VAL A 121 -16.73 10.74 6.11
CA VAL A 121 -16.29 12.01 6.73
C VAL A 121 -17.42 13.05 6.72
N ASN A 122 -18.22 13.09 5.66
CA ASN A 122 -19.35 14.00 5.55
C ASN A 122 -20.53 13.61 6.45
N GLU A 123 -20.76 12.31 6.67
CA GLU A 123 -21.84 11.79 7.54
C GLU A 123 -21.46 11.83 9.03
N ALA A 124 -20.20 11.54 9.35
CA ALA A 124 -19.71 11.63 10.70
C ALA A 124 -19.48 13.10 11.05
N ASN A 125 -20.27 13.66 11.97
CA ASN A 125 -20.00 14.97 12.56
C ASN A 125 -18.52 15.03 12.98
N PRO A 126 -17.79 16.11 12.66
CA PRO A 126 -16.34 16.18 12.88
C PRO A 126 -16.03 16.07 14.37
N VAL A 127 -15.75 14.86 14.86
CA VAL A 127 -15.21 14.65 16.19
C VAL A 127 -13.81 15.25 16.21
N SER A 128 -13.64 16.22 17.08
CA SER A 128 -12.42 16.86 17.59
C SER A 128 -11.14 16.69 16.72
N ARG A 129 -10.70 17.81 16.16
CA ARG A 129 -9.42 17.96 15.45
C ARG A 129 -8.25 17.68 16.39
N LYS A 130 -7.84 16.43 16.54
CA LYS A 130 -6.51 16.12 17.07
C LYS A 130 -5.47 16.69 16.10
N LYS A 131 -4.43 17.31 16.63
CA LYS A 131 -3.33 17.88 15.85
C LYS A 131 -2.69 16.73 15.03
N LEU A 132 -2.64 16.86 13.71
CA LEU A 132 -2.02 15.86 12.81
C LEU A 132 -0.60 15.54 13.32
N ARG A 133 -0.35 14.27 13.63
CA ARG A 133 0.98 13.78 14.03
C ARG A 133 1.88 13.59 12.81
N SER A 134 1.30 13.20 11.66
CA SER A 134 2.00 13.00 10.40
C SER A 134 1.11 13.42 9.23
N LYS A 135 1.73 13.86 8.13
CA LYS A 135 1.06 14.08 6.84
C LYS A 135 1.45 13.03 5.81
N ARG A 136 2.25 12.03 6.21
CA ARG A 136 2.75 10.97 5.34
C ARG A 136 1.59 10.15 4.81
N GLY A 137 1.56 9.87 3.51
CA GLY A 137 0.52 9.08 2.85
C GLY A 137 0.54 7.59 3.20
N LEU A 138 1.51 7.16 4.00
CA LEU A 138 1.66 5.82 4.54
C LEU A 138 1.87 5.91 6.05
N PHE A 139 1.19 5.07 6.82
CA PHE A 139 1.35 5.00 8.28
C PHE A 139 1.08 3.58 8.82
N VAL A 140 1.64 3.32 10.00
CA VAL A 140 1.39 2.10 10.79
C VAL A 140 0.73 2.51 12.09
N GLU A 141 -0.28 1.75 12.52
CA GLU A 141 -1.03 1.97 13.75
C GLU A 141 -1.37 0.64 14.44
N GLN A 142 -1.64 0.69 15.75
CA GLN A 142 -2.01 -0.49 16.53
C GLN A 142 -3.40 -0.99 16.16
N SER A 143 -3.53 -2.31 15.99
CA SER A 143 -4.81 -2.96 15.74
C SER A 143 -5.72 -2.86 16.96
N THR A 144 -7.01 -2.64 16.70
CA THR A 144 -8.04 -2.61 17.75
C THR A 144 -8.98 -3.81 17.60
N ALA A 145 -9.56 -4.28 18.71
CA ALA A 145 -10.50 -5.39 18.68
C ALA A 145 -11.69 -5.16 17.73
N PRO A 146 -12.32 -3.96 17.67
CA PRO A 146 -13.40 -3.69 16.71
C PRO A 146 -12.96 -3.73 15.24
N LEU A 147 -11.71 -3.36 14.92
CA LEU A 147 -11.17 -3.45 13.57
C LEU A 147 -10.95 -4.92 13.17
N LEU A 148 -10.35 -5.71 14.06
CA LEU A 148 -10.11 -7.13 13.81
C LEU A 148 -11.42 -7.92 13.71
N ASP A 149 -12.42 -7.64 14.56
CA ASP A 149 -13.75 -8.24 14.47
C ASP A 149 -14.39 -7.99 13.09
N ALA A 150 -14.32 -6.75 12.61
CA ALA A 150 -14.84 -6.43 11.27
C ALA A 150 -14.08 -7.18 10.16
N ALA A 151 -12.75 -7.31 10.25
CA ALA A 151 -11.95 -8.08 9.31
C ALA A 151 -12.29 -9.59 9.36
N VAL A 152 -12.49 -10.17 10.55
CA VAL A 152 -12.97 -11.54 10.73
C VAL A 152 -14.33 -11.74 10.06
N ARG A 153 -15.30 -10.86 10.32
CA ARG A 153 -16.64 -10.93 9.71
C ARG A 153 -16.60 -10.82 8.19
N LEU A 154 -15.75 -9.95 7.64
CA LEU A 154 -15.58 -9.83 6.19
C LEU A 154 -14.99 -11.13 5.60
N THR A 155 -13.97 -11.70 6.23
CA THR A 155 -13.33 -12.93 5.74
C THR A 155 -14.27 -14.14 5.86
N ARG A 156 -15.11 -14.21 6.88
CA ARG A 156 -16.15 -15.27 7.04
C ARG A 156 -17.17 -15.29 5.90
N LEU A 157 -17.43 -14.15 5.23
CA LEU A 157 -18.34 -14.13 4.08
C LEU A 157 -17.84 -15.00 2.91
N LEU A 158 -16.55 -15.32 2.87
CA LEU A 158 -16.01 -16.25 1.86
C LEU A 158 -16.57 -17.67 2.01
N ASP A 159 -17.06 -18.01 3.20
CA ASP A 159 -17.77 -19.29 3.47
C ASP A 159 -19.26 -19.27 3.03
N ASN A 160 -19.83 -18.08 2.83
CA ASN A 160 -21.23 -17.87 2.42
C ASN A 160 -21.30 -16.84 1.28
N PRO A 161 -20.93 -17.24 0.05
CA PRO A 161 -20.78 -16.30 -1.07
C PRO A 161 -22.05 -15.53 -1.44
N GLU A 162 -23.23 -16.07 -1.18
CA GLU A 162 -24.52 -15.45 -1.41
C GLU A 162 -24.75 -14.18 -0.58
N ASP A 163 -24.10 -14.07 0.57
CA ASP A 163 -24.21 -12.91 1.46
C ASP A 163 -23.26 -11.76 1.05
N ILE A 164 -22.23 -12.05 0.25
CA ILE A 164 -21.18 -11.07 -0.15
C ILE A 164 -21.79 -9.80 -0.76
N PRO A 165 -22.71 -9.85 -1.75
CA PRO A 165 -23.20 -8.65 -2.42
C PRO A 165 -23.87 -7.65 -1.47
N ILE A 166 -24.45 -8.12 -0.38
CA ILE A 166 -25.18 -7.28 0.59
C ILE A 166 -24.29 -6.92 1.78
N LEU A 167 -23.62 -7.89 2.38
CA LEU A 167 -22.92 -7.66 3.65
C LEU A 167 -21.49 -7.14 3.48
N ALA A 168 -20.78 -7.53 2.42
CA ALA A 168 -19.39 -7.08 2.24
C ALA A 168 -19.28 -5.54 2.14
N PRO A 169 -20.10 -4.80 1.38
CA PRO A 169 -20.02 -3.35 1.35
C PRO A 169 -20.25 -2.69 2.71
N LEU A 170 -21.14 -3.24 3.54
CA LEU A 170 -21.43 -2.71 4.88
C LEU A 170 -20.24 -2.90 5.82
N ILE A 171 -19.62 -4.09 5.79
CA ILE A 171 -18.47 -4.41 6.63
C ILE A 171 -17.22 -3.64 6.16
N VAL A 172 -16.99 -3.52 4.86
CA VAL A 172 -15.90 -2.69 4.30
C VAL A 172 -16.05 -1.24 4.75
N ARG A 173 -17.28 -0.72 4.74
CA ARG A 173 -17.58 0.64 5.24
C ARG A 173 -17.30 0.76 6.75
N GLU A 174 -17.63 -0.26 7.55
CA GLU A 174 -17.27 -0.30 8.97
C GLU A 174 -15.76 -0.29 9.18
N ILE A 175 -15.01 -1.14 8.45
CA ILE A 175 -13.54 -1.19 8.52
C ILE A 175 -12.97 0.20 8.24
N LEU A 176 -13.41 0.85 7.17
CA LEU A 176 -12.95 2.18 6.79
C LEU A 176 -13.28 3.21 7.89
N TYR A 177 -14.48 3.15 8.47
CA TYR A 177 -14.86 3.99 9.60
C TYR A 177 -13.93 3.78 10.81
N ARG A 178 -13.58 2.52 11.16
CA ARG A 178 -12.67 2.21 12.27
C ARG A 178 -11.28 2.80 12.03
N VAL A 179 -10.75 2.69 10.82
CA VAL A 179 -9.46 3.29 10.43
C VAL A 179 -9.53 4.83 10.55
N LEU A 180 -10.63 5.45 10.11
CA LEU A 180 -10.83 6.90 10.23
C LEU A 180 -10.93 7.37 11.70
N GLN A 181 -11.33 6.53 12.63
CA GLN A 181 -11.36 6.84 14.08
C GLN A 181 -10.02 6.61 14.77
N GLY A 182 -9.04 5.98 14.11
CA GLY A 182 -7.71 5.74 14.65
C GLY A 182 -6.91 7.02 14.91
N GLU A 183 -5.77 6.89 15.57
CA GLU A 183 -4.91 8.03 15.94
C GLU A 183 -4.38 8.78 14.70
N GLN A 184 -4.13 8.07 13.61
CA GLN A 184 -3.67 8.61 12.33
C GLN A 184 -4.77 8.71 11.26
N GLY A 185 -6.02 8.44 11.61
CA GLY A 185 -7.18 8.51 10.71
C GLY A 185 -7.35 9.89 10.03
N ASP A 186 -6.84 10.96 10.64
CA ASP A 186 -6.82 12.30 10.04
C ASP A 186 -6.00 12.36 8.74
N VAL A 187 -4.98 11.50 8.55
CA VAL A 187 -4.25 11.41 7.28
C VAL A 187 -5.20 11.00 6.16
N LEU A 188 -5.95 9.93 6.37
CA LEU A 188 -6.92 9.42 5.39
C LEU A 188 -8.08 10.42 5.17
N ARG A 189 -8.55 11.10 6.24
CA ARG A 189 -9.55 12.18 6.12
C ARG A 189 -9.05 13.32 5.22
N GLN A 190 -7.82 13.77 5.43
CA GLN A 190 -7.24 14.85 4.63
C GLN A 190 -7.05 14.44 3.16
N MET A 191 -6.76 13.18 2.87
CA MET A 191 -6.72 12.67 1.50
C MET A 191 -8.10 12.68 0.84
N ALA A 192 -9.15 12.31 1.58
CA ALA A 192 -10.53 12.28 1.08
C ALA A 192 -11.14 13.68 0.92
N LEU A 193 -10.84 14.63 1.82
CA LEU A 193 -11.43 15.97 1.82
C LEU A 193 -10.98 16.79 0.62
N ARG A 194 -11.92 17.09 -0.28
CA ARG A 194 -11.68 17.93 -1.47
C ARG A 194 -11.10 19.29 -1.10
N GLY A 195 -10.07 19.69 -1.81
CA GLY A 195 -9.40 20.99 -1.64
C GLY A 195 -8.44 21.07 -0.44
N SER A 196 -8.29 20.04 0.35
CA SER A 196 -7.20 19.93 1.33
C SER A 196 -5.84 19.89 0.63
N SER A 197 -4.76 20.23 1.32
CA SER A 197 -3.41 20.14 0.74
C SER A 197 -3.07 18.70 0.34
N SER A 198 -3.45 17.71 1.14
CA SER A 198 -3.20 16.29 0.87
C SER A 198 -4.01 15.78 -0.32
N ASN A 199 -5.28 16.15 -0.44
CA ASN A 199 -6.11 15.79 -1.60
C ASN A 199 -5.57 16.39 -2.90
N ARG A 200 -5.10 17.65 -2.89
CA ARG A 200 -4.45 18.26 -4.06
C ARG A 200 -3.17 17.52 -4.46
N ILE A 201 -2.41 17.00 -3.51
CA ILE A 201 -1.24 16.15 -3.80
C ILE A 201 -1.67 14.81 -4.40
N ALA A 202 -2.77 14.21 -3.95
CA ALA A 202 -3.30 12.99 -4.57
C ALA A 202 -3.65 13.21 -6.06
N VAL A 203 -4.20 14.37 -6.43
CA VAL A 203 -4.45 14.74 -7.84
C VAL A 203 -3.14 14.79 -8.63
N VAL A 204 -2.09 15.41 -8.07
CA VAL A 204 -0.75 15.46 -8.72
C VAL A 204 -0.15 14.06 -8.88
N VAL A 205 -0.30 13.20 -7.87
CA VAL A 205 0.18 11.82 -7.92
C VAL A 205 -0.52 11.04 -9.03
N GLU A 206 -1.85 11.17 -9.16
CA GLU A 206 -2.61 10.54 -10.24
C GLU A 206 -2.19 11.05 -11.63
N GLN A 207 -1.96 12.37 -11.77
CA GLN A 207 -1.44 12.94 -13.02
C GLN A 207 -0.04 12.37 -13.33
N LEU A 208 0.87 12.35 -12.37
CA LEU A 208 2.21 11.78 -12.55
C LEU A 208 2.16 10.30 -12.92
N LYS A 209 1.24 9.51 -12.34
CA LYS A 209 1.04 8.10 -12.66
C LYS A 209 0.56 7.91 -14.11
N ARG A 210 -0.30 8.80 -14.61
CA ARG A 210 -0.79 8.75 -15.98
C ARG A 210 0.25 9.23 -17.01
N GLU A 211 1.03 10.25 -16.65
CA GLU A 211 1.93 10.98 -17.55
C GLU A 211 3.43 10.74 -17.22
N TYR A 212 3.77 9.62 -16.55
CA TYR A 212 5.14 9.38 -16.05
C TYR A 212 6.21 9.36 -17.16
N MET A 213 5.84 9.03 -18.40
CA MET A 213 6.75 9.02 -19.54
C MET A 213 7.10 10.44 -20.05
N GLU A 214 6.21 11.40 -19.83
CA GLU A 214 6.37 12.77 -20.33
C GLU A 214 7.38 13.59 -19.52
N PRO A 215 7.99 14.62 -20.09
CA PRO A 215 8.82 15.55 -19.34
C PRO A 215 8.06 16.19 -18.17
N LEU A 216 8.69 16.23 -17.00
CA LEU A 216 8.09 16.81 -15.80
C LEU A 216 7.97 18.33 -15.91
N ARG A 217 6.75 18.86 -15.83
CA ARG A 217 6.44 20.29 -15.85
C ARG A 217 5.83 20.73 -14.54
N ILE A 218 6.69 21.22 -13.64
CA ILE A 218 6.30 21.60 -12.27
C ILE A 218 5.21 22.67 -12.24
N ASP A 219 5.27 23.66 -13.15
CA ASP A 219 4.29 24.75 -13.19
C ASP A 219 2.89 24.25 -13.58
N GLU A 220 2.79 23.29 -14.52
CA GLU A 220 1.54 22.65 -14.92
C GLU A 220 0.95 21.80 -13.77
N LEU A 221 1.79 21.03 -13.08
CA LEU A 221 1.37 20.26 -11.90
C LEU A 221 0.90 21.17 -10.75
N ALA A 222 1.58 22.29 -10.54
CA ALA A 222 1.22 23.27 -9.52
C ALA A 222 -0.11 23.97 -9.85
N ALA A 223 -0.31 24.31 -11.13
CA ALA A 223 -1.59 24.87 -11.60
C ALA A 223 -2.74 23.87 -11.43
N ALA A 224 -2.56 22.61 -11.82
CA ALA A 224 -3.56 21.54 -11.66
C ALA A 224 -3.94 21.31 -10.18
N ALA A 225 -2.97 21.47 -9.28
CA ALA A 225 -3.19 21.37 -7.82
C ALA A 225 -3.70 22.68 -7.19
N HIS A 226 -3.85 23.77 -7.95
CA HIS A 226 -4.13 25.11 -7.42
C HIS A 226 -3.16 25.52 -6.30
N MET A 227 -1.85 25.33 -6.53
CA MET A 227 -0.76 25.63 -5.60
C MET A 227 0.33 26.47 -6.28
N ALA A 228 1.09 27.23 -5.48
CA ALA A 228 2.38 27.76 -5.95
C ALA A 228 3.39 26.60 -6.06
N PRO A 229 4.36 26.64 -7.01
CA PRO A 229 5.38 25.58 -7.17
C PRO A 229 6.13 25.22 -5.89
N SER A 230 6.50 26.21 -5.08
CA SER A 230 7.18 25.97 -3.78
C SER A 230 6.29 25.24 -2.77
N SER A 231 4.99 25.55 -2.75
CA SER A 231 4.00 24.87 -1.89
C SER A 231 3.77 23.44 -2.37
N LEU A 232 3.70 23.22 -3.69
CA LEU A 232 3.63 21.89 -4.27
C LEU A 232 4.82 21.04 -3.81
N HIS A 233 6.06 21.49 -4.01
CA HIS A 233 7.25 20.74 -3.60
C HIS A 233 7.23 20.38 -2.11
N ARG A 234 6.87 21.31 -1.24
CA ARG A 234 6.80 21.08 0.20
C ARG A 234 5.75 20.05 0.57
N HIS A 235 4.51 20.23 0.11
CA HIS A 235 3.41 19.31 0.44
C HIS A 235 3.57 17.94 -0.21
N PHE A 236 4.09 17.88 -1.44
CA PHE A 236 4.40 16.63 -2.11
C PHE A 236 5.41 15.81 -1.31
N LYS A 237 6.50 16.43 -0.84
CA LYS A 237 7.49 15.77 0.01
C LYS A 237 6.94 15.40 1.40
N GLU A 238 6.07 16.23 1.98
CA GLU A 238 5.38 15.91 3.24
C GLU A 238 4.55 14.63 3.11
N VAL A 239 3.87 14.42 1.98
CA VAL A 239 2.97 13.29 1.75
C VAL A 239 3.72 12.05 1.25
N THR A 240 4.59 12.20 0.26
CA THR A 240 5.21 11.07 -0.47
C THR A 240 6.63 10.73 -0.03
N ALA A 241 7.25 11.49 0.87
CA ALA A 241 8.66 11.46 1.22
C ALA A 241 9.63 11.83 0.08
N MET A 242 9.12 12.15 -1.12
CA MET A 242 9.90 12.38 -2.33
C MET A 242 9.59 13.73 -2.96
N SER A 243 10.50 14.27 -3.76
CA SER A 243 10.16 15.33 -4.71
C SER A 243 9.34 14.78 -5.88
N PRO A 244 8.57 15.61 -6.62
CA PRO A 244 7.85 15.15 -7.83
C PRO A 244 8.75 14.44 -8.84
N LEU A 245 9.97 14.94 -9.05
CA LEU A 245 10.95 14.32 -9.95
C LEU A 245 11.43 12.95 -9.46
N GLN A 246 11.71 12.81 -8.15
CA GLN A 246 12.09 11.52 -7.57
C GLN A 246 10.95 10.52 -7.68
N TYR A 247 9.73 10.95 -7.45
CA TYR A 247 8.52 10.13 -7.59
C TYR A 247 8.35 9.63 -9.03
N GLN A 248 8.42 10.55 -10.03
CA GLN A 248 8.33 10.17 -11.45
C GLN A 248 9.43 9.17 -11.84
N LYS A 249 10.67 9.38 -11.39
CA LYS A 249 11.77 8.43 -11.63
C LYS A 249 11.48 7.06 -11.04
N GLN A 250 10.92 6.97 -9.85
CA GLN A 250 10.51 5.71 -9.24
C GLN A 250 9.47 4.98 -10.10
N LEU A 251 8.44 5.70 -10.60
CA LEU A 251 7.45 5.13 -11.51
C LEU A 251 8.08 4.57 -12.78
N ARG A 252 8.95 5.36 -13.44
CA ARG A 252 9.66 4.95 -14.65
C ARG A 252 10.49 3.68 -14.44
N LEU A 253 11.26 3.63 -13.36
CA LEU A 253 12.14 2.51 -13.06
C LEU A 253 11.36 1.25 -12.68
N GLN A 254 10.28 1.37 -11.91
CA GLN A 254 9.43 0.22 -11.57
C GLN A 254 8.70 -0.32 -12.80
N GLU A 255 8.18 0.54 -13.67
CA GLU A 255 7.56 0.13 -14.92
C GLU A 255 8.59 -0.51 -15.88
N ALA A 256 9.79 0.07 -15.98
CA ALA A 256 10.88 -0.54 -16.75
C ALA A 256 11.20 -1.96 -16.26
N ARG A 257 11.28 -2.17 -14.95
CA ARG A 257 11.51 -3.49 -14.35
C ARG A 257 10.41 -4.48 -14.71
N ARG A 258 9.14 -4.04 -14.65
CA ARG A 258 7.98 -4.84 -15.05
C ARG A 258 8.05 -5.24 -16.52
N LEU A 259 8.34 -4.28 -17.41
CA LEU A 259 8.46 -4.53 -18.85
C LEU A 259 9.61 -5.50 -19.16
N LEU A 260 10.80 -5.29 -18.58
CA LEU A 260 11.95 -6.18 -18.75
C LEU A 260 11.71 -7.59 -18.24
N LEU A 261 10.87 -7.75 -17.19
CA LEU A 261 10.53 -9.06 -16.64
C LEU A 261 9.49 -9.80 -17.50
N SER A 262 8.47 -9.09 -18.00
CA SER A 262 7.35 -9.66 -18.76
C SER A 262 7.63 -9.82 -20.24
N GLU A 263 8.58 -9.05 -20.80
CA GLU A 263 8.91 -9.02 -22.22
C GLU A 263 10.38 -9.41 -22.45
N SER A 264 10.69 -9.93 -23.63
CA SER A 264 12.08 -10.14 -24.07
C SER A 264 12.62 -8.89 -24.78
N ALA A 265 12.48 -7.72 -24.13
CA ALA A 265 12.85 -6.43 -24.69
C ALA A 265 14.29 -6.05 -24.28
N ASP A 266 14.97 -5.28 -25.15
CA ASP A 266 16.27 -4.71 -24.84
C ASP A 266 16.14 -3.59 -23.81
N ALA A 267 17.15 -3.47 -22.92
CA ALA A 267 17.15 -2.46 -21.87
C ALA A 267 17.20 -1.02 -22.40
N ALA A 268 17.81 -0.78 -23.57
CA ALA A 268 17.83 0.54 -24.20
C ALA A 268 16.45 0.91 -24.75
N ASP A 269 15.74 -0.03 -25.39
CA ASP A 269 14.38 0.19 -25.88
C ASP A 269 13.41 0.47 -24.71
N VAL A 270 13.51 -0.31 -23.64
CA VAL A 270 12.68 -0.08 -22.46
C VAL A 270 12.98 1.28 -21.80
N ALA A 271 14.25 1.71 -21.78
CA ALA A 271 14.62 3.03 -21.28
C ALA A 271 13.85 4.16 -22.01
N PHE A 272 13.83 4.11 -23.35
CA PHE A 272 13.07 5.10 -24.15
C PHE A 272 11.56 5.00 -23.90
N ARG A 273 11.01 3.80 -23.85
CA ARG A 273 9.57 3.56 -23.61
C ARG A 273 9.08 4.11 -22.28
N VAL A 274 9.93 4.13 -21.27
CA VAL A 274 9.56 4.70 -19.95
C VAL A 274 9.97 6.18 -19.78
N GLY A 275 10.40 6.84 -20.87
CA GLY A 275 10.65 8.28 -20.92
C GLY A 275 12.07 8.71 -20.54
N TYR A 276 13.08 7.81 -20.57
CA TYR A 276 14.48 8.23 -20.49
C TYR A 276 15.01 8.60 -21.87
N GLU A 277 15.75 9.69 -21.96
CA GLU A 277 16.42 10.14 -23.19
C GLU A 277 17.80 9.47 -23.36
N SER A 278 18.36 8.91 -22.28
CA SER A 278 19.68 8.26 -22.27
C SER A 278 19.65 6.89 -21.60
N PRO A 279 19.90 5.80 -22.34
CA PRO A 279 20.04 4.44 -21.77
C PRO A 279 21.15 4.35 -20.70
N SER A 280 22.21 5.14 -20.83
CA SER A 280 23.29 5.19 -19.83
C SER A 280 22.82 5.84 -18.52
N GLN A 281 22.00 6.87 -18.59
CA GLN A 281 21.40 7.48 -17.41
C GLN A 281 20.42 6.50 -16.76
N PHE A 282 19.54 5.87 -17.55
CA PHE A 282 18.62 4.84 -17.10
C PHE A 282 19.34 3.73 -16.35
N SER A 283 20.38 3.12 -16.93
CA SER A 283 21.11 2.02 -16.31
C SER A 283 21.74 2.40 -14.96
N ARG A 284 22.29 3.61 -14.84
CA ARG A 284 22.84 4.11 -13.58
C ARG A 284 21.77 4.33 -12.50
N GLU A 285 20.63 4.94 -12.87
CA GLU A 285 19.53 5.19 -11.94
C GLU A 285 18.83 3.88 -11.55
N TYR A 286 18.67 2.95 -12.50
CA TYR A 286 18.16 1.60 -12.25
C TYR A 286 19.03 0.84 -11.23
N ALA A 287 20.35 0.79 -11.46
CA ALA A 287 21.28 0.11 -10.56
C ALA A 287 21.31 0.76 -9.16
N ARG A 288 21.13 2.07 -9.07
CA ARG A 288 21.02 2.76 -7.77
C ARG A 288 19.79 2.36 -6.99
N LEU A 289 18.63 2.16 -7.67
CA LEU A 289 17.37 1.78 -7.03
C LEU A 289 17.32 0.29 -6.69
N PHE A 290 17.71 -0.59 -7.62
CA PHE A 290 17.52 -2.04 -7.49
C PHE A 290 18.79 -2.80 -7.08
N GLY A 291 19.92 -2.10 -6.98
CA GLY A 291 21.21 -2.66 -6.57
C GLY A 291 22.00 -3.37 -7.67
N LEU A 292 21.40 -3.62 -8.85
CA LEU A 292 22.03 -4.29 -10.00
C LEU A 292 21.65 -3.57 -11.31
N PRO A 293 22.51 -3.64 -12.35
CA PRO A 293 22.13 -3.20 -13.69
C PRO A 293 20.90 -3.96 -14.22
N PRO A 294 20.12 -3.36 -15.17
CA PRO A 294 18.84 -3.90 -15.61
C PRO A 294 18.88 -5.39 -15.98
N ILE A 295 19.76 -5.79 -16.89
CA ILE A 295 19.84 -7.18 -17.36
C ILE A 295 20.22 -8.14 -16.24
N SER A 296 21.20 -7.79 -15.41
CA SER A 296 21.62 -8.62 -14.26
C SER A 296 20.52 -8.81 -13.23
N ASP A 297 19.74 -7.75 -12.95
CA ASP A 297 18.61 -7.83 -12.05
C ASP A 297 17.50 -8.74 -12.57
N ILE A 298 17.16 -8.61 -13.86
CA ILE A 298 16.12 -9.43 -14.49
C ILE A 298 16.54 -10.91 -14.60
N THR A 299 17.81 -11.19 -14.91
CA THR A 299 18.34 -12.57 -14.90
C THR A 299 18.17 -13.20 -13.52
N ARG A 300 18.59 -12.49 -12.46
CA ARG A 300 18.42 -12.92 -11.07
C ARG A 300 16.95 -13.17 -10.72
N LEU A 301 16.05 -12.26 -11.10
CA LEU A 301 14.61 -12.40 -10.80
C LEU A 301 14.00 -13.60 -11.53
N ARG A 302 14.33 -13.83 -12.80
CA ARG A 302 13.85 -15.00 -13.56
C ARG A 302 14.34 -16.31 -12.95
N GLU A 303 15.60 -16.36 -12.49
CA GLU A 303 16.11 -17.52 -11.77
C GLU A 303 15.38 -17.77 -10.45
N GLN A 304 15.00 -16.72 -9.73
CA GLN A 304 14.23 -16.84 -8.48
C GLN A 304 12.80 -17.32 -8.74
N LEU A 305 12.14 -16.81 -9.79
CA LEU A 305 10.78 -17.22 -10.19
C LEU A 305 10.76 -18.64 -10.74
N GLY A 306 11.79 -19.05 -11.49
CA GLY A 306 11.92 -20.41 -12.03
C GLY A 306 12.29 -21.48 -11.00
N ARG A 307 12.65 -21.10 -9.79
CA ARG A 307 12.94 -21.98 -8.63
C ARG A 307 11.75 -22.19 -7.68
N VAL A 308 10.60 -21.55 -7.97
CA VAL A 308 9.34 -21.85 -7.27
C VAL A 308 8.77 -23.10 -7.93
N PRO A 309 8.67 -24.26 -7.23
CA PRO A 309 8.15 -25.51 -7.76
C PRO A 309 6.68 -25.39 -8.15
#